data_6a07d2b8e4328584b69e012233950201
#
_entry.id   6a07d2b8e4328584b69e012233950201
#
_cell.length_a   1.000
_cell.length_b   1.000
_cell.length_c   1.000
_cell.angle_alpha   90.00
_cell.angle_beta   90.00
_cell.angle_gamma   90.00
#
_symmetry.space_group_name_H-M   'P 1'
#
loop_
_entity.id
_entity.type
_entity.pdbx_description
1 polymer ?
#
loop_
_entity_poly.entity_id
_entity_poly.type
_entity_poly.pdbx_seq_one_letter_code
_entity_poly.pdbx_strand_id
1 'polypeptide(L)'
;MNNSAKLRVRITGFVAALVATALAPAAGAEVFVDFGVNDTNIEGDIAGLPEKVETDAGGPHLGVGFRRELMKGSIGARLELDDLDGESLLAVRAFDYRRHLSERFALTAFAGAARLDLDTPAYGWYLGGGVQLKDLWPRWSLGIDLRFGDKLARDNFDSQAPRPDDFYDLKGFAIYLSRGF
;
A
#
# COMPACT_ATOMS: atom_id res chain seq x y z
N MET A 1 9.12 3.60 -31.82
CA MET A 1 9.88 2.65 -30.96
C MET A 1 9.85 3.18 -29.51
N ASN A 2 9.28 2.39 -28.65
CA ASN A 2 8.63 2.81 -27.39
C ASN A 2 9.61 3.17 -26.27
N ASN A 3 9.76 4.45 -25.94
CA ASN A 3 10.59 4.95 -24.82
C ASN A 3 9.98 4.65 -23.42
N SER A 4 8.70 4.32 -23.37
CA SER A 4 7.97 4.07 -22.11
C SER A 4 8.44 2.79 -21.39
N ALA A 5 8.84 1.75 -22.12
CA ALA A 5 9.30 0.50 -21.51
C ALA A 5 10.67 0.65 -20.81
N LYS A 6 11.55 1.51 -21.33
CA LYS A 6 12.88 1.75 -20.71
C LYS A 6 12.81 2.59 -19.44
N LEU A 7 11.78 3.44 -19.31
CA LEU A 7 11.59 4.25 -18.10
C LEU A 7 11.04 3.40 -16.94
N ARG A 8 10.09 2.49 -17.23
CA ARG A 8 9.52 1.57 -16.22
C ARG A 8 10.57 0.70 -15.54
N VAL A 9 11.52 0.13 -16.28
CA VAL A 9 12.61 -0.71 -15.73
C VAL A 9 13.56 0.08 -14.82
N ARG A 10 13.79 1.36 -15.07
CA ARG A 10 14.69 2.19 -14.25
C ARG A 10 14.05 2.60 -12.91
N ILE A 11 12.74 2.84 -12.88
CA ILE A 11 12.02 3.21 -11.65
C ILE A 11 11.94 2.01 -10.70
N THR A 12 11.69 0.81 -11.20
CA THR A 12 11.64 -0.42 -10.39
C THR A 12 12.99 -0.71 -9.72
N GLY A 13 14.10 -0.50 -10.42
CA GLY A 13 15.45 -0.69 -9.86
C GLY A 13 15.82 0.34 -8.78
N PHE A 14 15.36 1.58 -8.91
CA PHE A 14 15.65 2.65 -7.95
C PHE A 14 14.84 2.51 -6.66
N VAL A 15 13.58 2.11 -6.75
CA VAL A 15 12.71 1.84 -5.60
C VAL A 15 13.23 0.65 -4.80
N ALA A 16 13.65 -0.43 -5.44
CA ALA A 16 14.23 -1.60 -4.77
C ALA A 16 15.55 -1.25 -4.03
N ALA A 17 16.38 -0.38 -4.59
CA ALA A 17 17.64 0.06 -3.96
C ALA A 17 17.39 1.01 -2.78
N LEU A 18 16.40 1.91 -2.87
CA LEU A 18 16.04 2.83 -1.78
C LEU A 18 15.43 2.09 -0.58
N VAL A 19 14.60 1.09 -0.85
CA VAL A 19 14.02 0.22 0.18
C VAL A 19 15.11 -0.59 0.89
N ALA A 20 16.10 -1.11 0.17
CA ALA A 20 17.20 -1.88 0.76
C ALA A 20 18.11 -1.03 1.67
N THR A 21 18.28 0.26 1.40
CA THR A 21 19.12 1.16 2.21
C THR A 21 18.38 1.79 3.40
N ALA A 22 17.07 2.01 3.29
CA ALA A 22 16.24 2.50 4.39
C ALA A 22 15.91 1.41 5.44
N LEU A 23 16.03 0.15 5.05
CA LEU A 23 15.78 -1.04 5.86
C LEU A 23 17.07 -1.59 6.52
N ALA A 24 18.05 -0.75 6.87
CA ALA A 24 19.08 -1.21 7.79
C ALA A 24 18.37 -1.66 9.09
N PRO A 25 18.28 -2.97 9.37
CA PRO A 25 17.47 -3.42 10.50
C PRO A 25 18.12 -2.90 11.76
N ALA A 26 17.39 -2.07 12.50
CA ALA A 26 17.72 -1.87 13.90
C ALA A 26 17.82 -3.28 14.53
N ALA A 27 18.84 -3.52 15.34
CA ALA A 27 19.08 -4.83 15.94
C ALA A 27 17.79 -5.39 16.56
N GLY A 28 17.31 -6.56 16.04
CA GLY A 28 16.08 -7.20 16.46
C GLY A 28 14.83 -6.89 15.60
N ALA A 29 14.98 -6.25 14.46
CA ALA A 29 13.87 -6.11 13.50
C ALA A 29 13.84 -7.31 12.53
N GLU A 30 12.64 -7.85 12.29
CA GLU A 30 12.35 -8.84 11.25
C GLU A 30 11.99 -8.11 9.96
N VAL A 31 12.62 -8.50 8.86
CA VAL A 31 12.22 -8.08 7.51
C VAL A 31 11.18 -9.07 6.97
N PHE A 32 10.18 -8.59 6.25
CA PHE A 32 9.19 -9.47 5.63
C PHE A 32 8.84 -8.98 4.22
N VAL A 33 8.33 -9.91 3.43
CA VAL A 33 7.80 -9.67 2.08
C VAL A 33 6.41 -10.26 2.00
N ASP A 34 5.49 -9.51 1.41
CA ASP A 34 4.10 -9.90 1.19
C ASP A 34 3.85 -10.00 -0.32
N PHE A 35 3.02 -10.96 -0.70
CA PHE A 35 2.50 -11.07 -2.06
C PHE A 35 1.09 -11.65 -2.03
N GLY A 36 0.24 -11.15 -2.90
CA GLY A 36 -1.16 -11.51 -2.91
C GLY A 36 -1.95 -10.84 -3.99
N VAL A 37 -3.21 -10.64 -3.68
CA VAL A 37 -4.17 -9.95 -4.55
C VAL A 37 -4.90 -8.88 -3.77
N ASN A 38 -5.35 -7.88 -4.48
CA ASN A 38 -6.18 -6.82 -3.96
C ASN A 38 -7.44 -6.64 -4.81
N ASP A 39 -8.45 -6.01 -4.20
CA ASP A 39 -9.65 -5.53 -4.85
C ASP A 39 -10.01 -4.19 -4.19
N THR A 40 -10.23 -3.16 -4.99
CA THR A 40 -10.37 -1.78 -4.52
C THR A 40 -11.42 -1.05 -5.35
N ASN A 41 -12.40 -0.50 -4.66
CA ASN A 41 -13.34 0.47 -5.22
C ASN A 41 -12.71 1.87 -5.11
N ILE A 42 -12.70 2.58 -6.23
CA ILE A 42 -12.19 3.94 -6.38
C ILE A 42 -13.37 4.85 -6.65
N GLU A 43 -13.62 5.78 -5.75
CA GLU A 43 -14.67 6.80 -5.89
C GLU A 43 -14.03 8.16 -6.18
N GLY A 44 -14.21 8.67 -7.40
CA GLY A 44 -13.66 9.95 -7.85
C GLY A 44 -14.69 11.08 -7.76
N ASP A 45 -14.38 12.14 -7.00
CA ASP A 45 -15.08 13.40 -7.02
C ASP A 45 -14.34 14.35 -7.97
N ILE A 46 -14.83 14.41 -9.22
CA ILE A 46 -14.16 15.12 -10.31
C ILE A 46 -14.87 16.44 -10.54
N ALA A 47 -14.15 17.54 -10.43
CA ALA A 47 -14.70 18.87 -10.60
C ALA A 47 -15.35 19.07 -11.98
N GLY A 48 -16.60 19.50 -11.97
CA GLY A 48 -17.40 19.72 -13.16
C GLY A 48 -18.29 18.54 -13.57
N LEU A 49 -18.17 17.40 -12.89
CA LEU A 49 -19.14 16.32 -13.01
C LEU A 49 -20.20 16.42 -11.91
N PRO A 50 -21.49 16.21 -12.22
CA PRO A 50 -22.57 16.29 -11.23
C PRO A 50 -22.63 15.06 -10.30
N GLU A 51 -22.02 13.97 -10.70
CA GLU A 51 -22.02 12.68 -9.98
C GLU A 51 -20.60 12.18 -9.80
N LYS A 52 -20.37 11.46 -8.71
CA LYS A 52 -19.10 10.78 -8.46
C LYS A 52 -18.94 9.62 -9.44
N VAL A 53 -17.71 9.39 -9.84
CA VAL A 53 -17.35 8.27 -10.70
C VAL A 53 -16.85 7.13 -9.82
N GLU A 54 -17.47 5.96 -9.94
CA GLU A 54 -17.06 4.77 -9.21
C GLU A 54 -16.43 3.75 -10.18
N THR A 55 -15.33 3.16 -9.77
CA THR A 55 -14.63 2.12 -10.52
C THR A 55 -14.12 1.06 -9.56
N ASP A 56 -14.43 -0.20 -9.86
CA ASP A 56 -13.82 -1.34 -9.18
C ASP A 56 -12.56 -1.76 -9.95
N ALA A 57 -11.47 -1.95 -9.24
CA ALA A 57 -10.20 -2.35 -9.82
C ALA A 57 -9.47 -3.33 -8.89
N GLY A 58 -8.80 -4.29 -9.49
CA GLY A 58 -8.09 -5.30 -8.71
C GLY A 58 -6.91 -5.90 -9.45
N GLY A 59 -6.00 -6.52 -8.69
CA GLY A 59 -4.80 -7.08 -9.27
C GLY A 59 -3.80 -7.62 -8.26
N PRO A 60 -2.53 -7.82 -8.68
CA PRO A 60 -1.46 -8.23 -7.79
C PRO A 60 -1.19 -7.22 -6.69
N HIS A 61 -0.87 -7.76 -5.51
CA HIS A 61 -0.39 -7.03 -4.35
C HIS A 61 1.02 -7.47 -3.99
N LEU A 62 1.92 -6.51 -3.78
CA LEU A 62 3.27 -6.73 -3.30
C LEU A 62 3.55 -5.81 -2.12
N GLY A 63 4.23 -6.32 -1.09
CA GLY A 63 4.65 -5.54 0.05
C GLY A 63 6.05 -5.92 0.51
N VAL A 64 6.76 -4.97 1.08
CA VAL A 64 8.01 -5.19 1.79
C VAL A 64 8.06 -4.30 3.01
N GLY A 65 8.51 -4.84 4.13
CA GLY A 65 8.53 -4.08 5.36
C GLY A 65 9.48 -4.65 6.39
N PHE A 66 9.52 -3.96 7.51
CA PHE A 66 10.20 -4.42 8.70
C PHE A 66 9.30 -4.24 9.90
N ARG A 67 9.48 -5.07 10.91
CA ARG A 67 8.76 -4.99 12.17
C ARG A 67 9.65 -5.38 13.34
N ARG A 68 9.38 -4.82 14.48
CA ARG A 68 10.03 -5.13 15.73
C ARG A 68 8.99 -5.55 16.75
N GLU A 69 9.31 -6.57 17.52
CA GLU A 69 8.46 -7.00 18.62
C GLU A 69 8.32 -5.91 19.68
N LEU A 70 7.09 -5.70 20.14
CA LEU A 70 6.71 -4.71 21.16
C LEU A 70 5.66 -5.31 22.08
N MET A 71 6.03 -5.70 23.30
CA MET A 71 5.12 -6.30 24.30
C MET A 71 4.34 -7.50 23.72
N LYS A 72 3.01 -7.35 23.58
CA LYS A 72 2.09 -8.40 23.04
C LYS A 72 1.82 -8.23 21.54
N GLY A 73 2.74 -7.67 20.80
CA GLY A 73 2.57 -7.41 19.39
C GLY A 73 3.86 -6.99 18.72
N SER A 74 3.75 -6.43 17.53
CA SER A 74 4.87 -5.85 16.82
C SER A 74 4.47 -4.53 16.15
N ILE A 75 5.45 -3.66 15.97
CA ILE A 75 5.30 -2.40 15.26
C ILE A 75 6.34 -2.30 14.16
N GLY A 76 5.99 -1.70 13.04
CA GLY A 76 6.88 -1.56 11.91
C GLY A 76 6.42 -0.56 10.88
N ALA A 77 7.01 -0.66 9.71
CA ALA A 77 6.60 0.07 8.51
C ALA A 77 6.62 -0.86 7.30
N ARG A 78 5.81 -0.52 6.28
CA ARG A 78 5.66 -1.30 5.07
C ARG A 78 5.51 -0.39 3.86
N LEU A 79 6.12 -0.77 2.77
CA LEU A 79 5.87 -0.23 1.45
C LEU A 79 5.03 -1.25 0.68
N GLU A 80 3.98 -0.78 0.02
CA GLU A 80 3.06 -1.61 -0.77
C GLU A 80 2.97 -1.08 -2.20
N LEU A 81 2.83 -2.00 -3.12
CA LEU A 81 2.56 -1.74 -4.53
C LEU A 81 1.43 -2.64 -4.97
N ASP A 82 0.33 -2.04 -5.39
CA ASP A 82 -0.84 -2.71 -5.93
C ASP A 82 -1.01 -2.34 -7.41
N ASP A 83 -1.37 -3.31 -8.20
CA ASP A 83 -1.92 -3.09 -9.54
C ASP A 83 -3.44 -2.98 -9.42
N LEU A 84 -4.01 -1.96 -10.04
CA LEU A 84 -5.45 -1.67 -10.08
C LEU A 84 -5.88 -1.58 -11.55
N ASP A 85 -5.94 -2.74 -12.22
CA ASP A 85 -6.29 -2.86 -13.65
C ASP A 85 -5.40 -2.03 -14.60
N GLY A 86 -4.11 -1.95 -14.28
CA GLY A 86 -3.10 -1.22 -15.05
C GLY A 86 -2.71 0.15 -14.48
N GLU A 87 -3.47 0.68 -13.54
CA GLU A 87 -3.07 1.79 -12.69
C GLU A 87 -2.31 1.27 -11.47
N SER A 88 -1.49 2.10 -10.83
CA SER A 88 -0.69 1.66 -9.69
C SER A 88 -1.04 2.43 -8.43
N LEU A 89 -1.20 1.71 -7.33
CA LEU A 89 -1.27 2.28 -5.99
C LEU A 89 0.02 1.99 -5.24
N LEU A 90 0.79 3.04 -4.95
CA LEU A 90 1.97 2.97 -4.09
C LEU A 90 1.59 3.50 -2.72
N ALA A 91 1.68 2.65 -1.69
CA ALA A 91 1.36 3.06 -0.32
C ALA A 91 2.53 2.84 0.64
N VAL A 92 2.67 3.76 1.59
CA VAL A 92 3.62 3.67 2.69
C VAL A 92 2.82 3.59 3.97
N ARG A 93 2.84 2.44 4.63
CA ARG A 93 2.37 2.30 6.01
C ARG A 93 3.50 2.76 6.93
N ALA A 94 3.48 4.01 7.33
CA ALA A 94 4.47 4.56 8.25
C ALA A 94 4.31 4.02 9.68
N PHE A 95 3.10 3.64 10.01
CA PHE A 95 2.72 2.93 11.23
C PHE A 95 2.01 1.63 10.82
N ASP A 96 2.62 0.48 11.10
CA ASP A 96 2.04 -0.85 10.91
C ASP A 96 2.13 -1.59 12.26
N TYR A 97 1.00 -1.65 12.96
CA TYR A 97 0.90 -2.29 14.27
C TYR A 97 0.19 -3.63 14.16
N ARG A 98 0.73 -4.62 14.85
CA ARG A 98 0.18 -5.96 14.92
C ARG A 98 0.06 -6.39 16.37
N ARG A 99 -1.14 -6.73 16.82
CA ARG A 99 -1.42 -7.25 18.16
C ARG A 99 -1.63 -8.75 18.10
N HIS A 100 -0.85 -9.50 18.82
CA HIS A 100 -1.02 -10.95 18.94
C HIS A 100 -2.20 -11.24 19.87
N LEU A 101 -3.25 -11.88 19.35
CA LEU A 101 -4.40 -12.34 20.12
C LEU A 101 -4.17 -13.75 20.67
N SER A 102 -3.48 -14.59 19.90
CA SER A 102 -3.06 -15.93 20.25
C SER A 102 -1.74 -16.27 19.54
N GLU A 103 -1.27 -17.50 19.71
CA GLU A 103 -0.10 -17.99 18.99
C GLU A 103 -0.28 -17.91 17.48
N ARG A 104 -1.51 -18.17 16.98
CA ARG A 104 -1.82 -18.21 15.55
C ARG A 104 -2.51 -16.99 14.98
N PHE A 105 -3.14 -16.15 15.81
CA PHE A 105 -3.93 -15.02 15.33
C PHE A 105 -3.37 -13.69 15.80
N ALA A 106 -3.33 -12.73 14.89
CA ALA A 106 -3.04 -11.34 15.20
C ALA A 106 -4.06 -10.41 14.51
N LEU A 107 -4.33 -9.27 15.15
CA LEU A 107 -5.01 -8.13 14.54
C LEU A 107 -3.95 -7.18 13.99
N THR A 108 -4.23 -6.58 12.85
CA THR A 108 -3.41 -5.54 12.24
C THR A 108 -4.15 -4.20 12.25
N ALA A 109 -3.41 -3.12 12.38
CA ALA A 109 -3.90 -1.76 12.19
C ALA A 109 -2.75 -0.93 11.63
N PHE A 110 -3.04 -0.08 10.66
CA PHE A 110 -2.01 0.70 10.01
C PHE A 110 -2.50 2.08 9.59
N ALA A 111 -1.55 2.99 9.45
CA ALA A 111 -1.76 4.32 8.90
C ALA A 111 -0.51 4.78 8.13
N GLY A 112 -0.74 5.63 7.14
CA GLY A 112 0.32 6.15 6.31
C GLY A 112 -0.18 7.05 5.20
N ALA A 113 0.47 6.96 4.05
CA ALA A 113 0.12 7.73 2.86
C ALA A 113 0.09 6.83 1.63
N ALA A 114 -0.71 7.21 0.66
CA ALA A 114 -0.77 6.54 -0.63
C ALA A 114 -0.67 7.54 -1.78
N ARG A 115 -0.14 7.03 -2.88
CA ARG A 115 -0.13 7.67 -4.18
C ARG A 115 -0.85 6.75 -5.17
N LEU A 116 -1.92 7.25 -5.74
CA LEU A 116 -2.63 6.61 -6.85
C LEU A 116 -2.08 7.20 -8.16
N ASP A 117 -1.58 6.36 -9.02
CA ASP A 117 -0.89 6.74 -10.26
C ASP A 117 -1.89 6.70 -11.42
N LEU A 118 -2.69 7.73 -11.54
CA LEU A 118 -3.57 8.03 -12.67
C LEU A 118 -2.81 8.86 -13.72
N ASP A 119 -3.48 9.38 -14.74
CA ASP A 119 -2.92 10.34 -15.71
C ASP A 119 -2.21 11.51 -15.01
N THR A 120 -2.76 11.95 -13.88
CA THR A 120 -2.09 12.84 -12.93
C THR A 120 -2.14 12.17 -11.56
N PRO A 121 -0.99 11.98 -10.89
CA PRO A 121 -0.93 11.30 -9.61
C PRO A 121 -1.75 12.00 -8.53
N ALA A 122 -2.43 11.21 -7.69
CA ALA A 122 -3.17 11.68 -6.53
C ALA A 122 -2.56 11.15 -5.24
N TYR A 123 -2.46 12.00 -4.21
CA TYR A 123 -1.81 11.69 -2.94
C TYR A 123 -2.76 11.91 -1.77
N GLY A 124 -2.74 11.04 -0.79
CA GLY A 124 -3.58 11.20 0.39
C GLY A 124 -3.23 10.27 1.53
N TRP A 125 -4.10 10.29 2.54
CA TRP A 125 -3.99 9.42 3.69
C TRP A 125 -4.41 7.99 3.34
N TYR A 126 -3.74 7.04 3.98
CA TYR A 126 -3.98 5.62 3.80
C TYR A 126 -4.00 4.95 5.16
N LEU A 127 -5.09 4.27 5.47
CA LEU A 127 -5.29 3.61 6.75
C LEU A 127 -6.07 2.31 6.57
N GLY A 128 -5.99 1.47 7.57
CA GLY A 128 -6.75 0.23 7.58
C GLY A 128 -6.41 -0.67 8.74
N GLY A 129 -6.89 -1.90 8.62
CA GLY A 129 -6.65 -2.95 9.58
C GLY A 129 -7.19 -4.28 9.10
N GLY A 130 -6.82 -5.33 9.81
CA GLY A 130 -7.19 -6.66 9.39
C GLY A 130 -6.84 -7.74 10.38
N VAL A 131 -6.70 -8.94 9.85
CA VAL A 131 -6.35 -10.14 10.62
C VAL A 131 -5.21 -10.88 9.93
N GLN A 132 -4.38 -11.53 10.72
CA GLN A 132 -3.32 -12.39 10.22
C GLN A 132 -3.36 -13.74 10.93
N LEU A 133 -3.34 -14.80 10.13
CA LEU A 133 -3.11 -16.16 10.57
C LEU A 133 -1.61 -16.47 10.43
N LYS A 134 -0.94 -16.65 11.57
CA LYS A 134 0.50 -16.91 11.66
C LYS A 134 0.81 -18.39 11.52
N ASP A 135 2.05 -18.70 11.20
CA ASP A 135 2.62 -20.04 11.25
C ASP A 135 1.83 -21.09 10.43
N LEU A 136 1.34 -20.70 9.26
CA LEU A 136 0.80 -21.65 8.28
C LEU A 136 1.87 -22.69 7.88
N TRP A 137 3.10 -22.19 7.65
CA TRP A 137 4.35 -22.90 7.48
C TRP A 137 5.45 -22.11 8.18
N PRO A 138 6.64 -22.67 8.40
CA PRO A 138 7.73 -21.93 9.03
C PRO A 138 7.98 -20.58 8.37
N ARG A 139 7.80 -19.50 9.15
CA ARG A 139 7.93 -18.09 8.73
C ARG A 139 6.89 -17.59 7.71
N TRP A 140 5.80 -18.34 7.47
CA TRP A 140 4.74 -17.91 6.58
C TRP A 140 3.46 -17.60 7.34
N SER A 141 2.79 -16.55 6.93
CA SER A 141 1.47 -16.17 7.44
C SER A 141 0.55 -15.72 6.32
N LEU A 142 -0.76 -15.83 6.55
CA LEU A 142 -1.80 -15.33 5.66
C LEU A 142 -2.41 -14.08 6.31
N GLY A 143 -2.49 -12.99 5.57
CA GLY A 143 -3.12 -11.75 6.00
C GLY A 143 -4.32 -11.39 5.14
N ILE A 144 -5.29 -10.74 5.77
CA ILE A 144 -6.42 -10.07 5.12
C ILE A 144 -6.54 -8.69 5.75
N ASP A 145 -6.36 -7.64 4.96
CA ASP A 145 -6.48 -6.24 5.38
C ASP A 145 -7.62 -5.54 4.65
N LEU A 146 -8.44 -4.80 5.38
CA LEU A 146 -9.35 -3.79 4.85
C LEU A 146 -8.60 -2.46 4.78
N ARG A 147 -8.76 -1.72 3.69
CA ARG A 147 -7.96 -0.55 3.36
C ARG A 147 -8.84 0.62 2.95
N PHE A 148 -8.44 1.80 3.37
CA PHE A 148 -9.13 3.04 3.10
C PHE A 148 -8.13 4.12 2.74
N GLY A 149 -8.34 4.77 1.60
CA GLY A 149 -7.68 6.02 1.24
C GLY A 149 -8.72 7.13 1.29
N ASP A 150 -8.39 8.21 1.95
CA ASP A 150 -9.31 9.33 2.11
C ASP A 150 -8.75 10.56 1.40
N LYS A 151 -9.55 11.13 0.50
CA LYS A 151 -9.32 12.38 -0.22
C LYS A 151 -7.92 12.46 -0.83
N LEU A 152 -7.56 11.43 -1.62
CA LEU A 152 -6.34 11.53 -2.41
C LEU A 152 -6.51 12.68 -3.41
N ALA A 153 -5.77 13.75 -3.17
CA ALA A 153 -5.84 14.97 -3.98
C ALA A 153 -4.91 14.85 -5.18
N ARG A 154 -5.40 15.28 -6.33
CA ARG A 154 -4.60 15.37 -7.55
C ARG A 154 -3.43 16.36 -7.34
N ASP A 155 -2.25 16.00 -7.85
CA ASP A 155 -1.09 16.87 -7.80
C ASP A 155 -1.26 18.06 -8.77
N ASN A 156 -1.28 19.28 -8.21
CA ASN A 156 -1.39 20.54 -8.97
C ASN A 156 -0.08 21.33 -9.02
N PHE A 157 1.04 20.78 -8.51
CA PHE A 157 2.31 21.51 -8.40
C PHE A 157 2.91 21.95 -9.75
N ASP A 158 2.64 21.20 -10.81
CA ASP A 158 3.18 21.48 -12.16
C ASP A 158 2.21 22.27 -13.06
N SER A 159 1.02 22.64 -12.60
CA SER A 159 0.05 23.33 -13.44
C SER A 159 0.21 24.84 -13.36
N GLN A 160 0.48 25.50 -14.49
CA GLN A 160 0.49 26.96 -14.62
C GLN A 160 -0.92 27.61 -14.54
N ALA A 161 -1.96 26.80 -14.54
CA ALA A 161 -3.35 27.22 -14.37
C ALA A 161 -3.97 26.48 -13.19
N PRO A 162 -4.74 27.15 -12.31
CA PRO A 162 -5.49 26.48 -11.26
C PRO A 162 -6.44 25.50 -11.93
N ARG A 163 -6.23 24.21 -11.68
CA ARG A 163 -7.17 23.14 -12.07
C ARG A 163 -8.12 22.93 -10.91
N PRO A 164 -9.37 22.54 -11.20
CA PRO A 164 -10.29 22.10 -10.15
C PRO A 164 -9.66 20.97 -9.36
N ASP A 165 -9.92 20.92 -8.07
CA ASP A 165 -9.44 19.85 -7.20
C ASP A 165 -10.25 18.59 -7.48
N ASP A 166 -9.57 17.54 -7.96
CA ASP A 166 -10.14 16.20 -8.07
C ASP A 166 -9.70 15.41 -6.85
N PHE A 167 -10.64 14.73 -6.21
CA PHE A 167 -10.40 13.90 -5.02
C PHE A 167 -10.81 12.45 -5.29
N TYR A 168 -10.04 11.53 -4.74
CA TYR A 168 -10.31 10.10 -4.85
C TYR A 168 -10.36 9.46 -3.47
N ASP A 169 -11.43 8.72 -3.22
CA ASP A 169 -11.55 7.85 -2.05
C ASP A 169 -11.34 6.39 -2.48
N LEU A 170 -10.58 5.66 -1.68
CA LEU A 170 -10.29 4.25 -1.92
C LEU A 170 -10.91 3.40 -0.82
N LYS A 171 -11.58 2.32 -1.19
CA LYS A 171 -12.11 1.31 -0.26
C LYS A 171 -11.81 -0.06 -0.84
N GLY A 172 -11.10 -0.90 -0.10
CA GLY A 172 -10.76 -2.20 -0.66
C GLY A 172 -10.25 -3.17 0.38
N PHE A 173 -9.82 -4.32 -0.11
CA PHE A 173 -9.15 -5.32 0.70
C PHE A 173 -7.94 -5.91 -0.03
N ALA A 174 -7.02 -6.48 0.75
CA ALA A 174 -5.94 -7.30 0.23
C ALA A 174 -5.91 -8.64 0.97
N ILE A 175 -5.65 -9.70 0.21
CA ILE A 175 -5.36 -11.03 0.76
C ILE A 175 -3.95 -11.37 0.34
N TYR A 176 -3.06 -11.66 1.29
CA TYR A 176 -1.66 -11.85 1.01
C TYR A 176 -1.00 -12.91 1.87
N LEU A 177 0.00 -13.58 1.32
CA LEU A 177 0.96 -14.38 2.06
C LEU A 177 2.16 -13.52 2.44
N SER A 178 2.57 -13.59 3.70
CA SER A 178 3.71 -12.87 4.25
C SER A 178 4.80 -13.85 4.66
N ARG A 179 6.05 -13.57 4.28
CA ARG A 179 7.22 -14.34 4.66
C ARG A 179 8.21 -13.48 5.43
N GLY A 180 8.54 -13.88 6.65
CA GLY A 180 9.58 -13.26 7.49
C GLY A 180 10.98 -13.85 7.24
N PHE A 181 12.01 -13.05 7.47
CA PHE A 181 13.42 -13.39 7.27
C PHE A 181 14.27 -13.10 8.51
#